data_edd293e8fd8e88be2c6ea78e5052864f
#
_entry.id   edd293e8fd8e88be2c6ea78e5052864f
#
_cell.length_a   1.000
_cell.length_b   1.000
_cell.length_c   1.000
_cell.angle_alpha   90.00
_cell.angle_beta   90.00
_cell.angle_gamma   90.00
#
_symmetry.space_group_name_H-M   'P 1'
#
loop_
_entity.id
_entity.type
_entity.pdbx_description
1 polymer ?
#
loop_
_entity_poly.entity_id
_entity_poly.type
_entity_poly.pdbx_seq_one_letter_code
_entity_poly.pdbx_strand_id
1 'polypeptide(L)'
;WIKIATGSFLKDNNGMLYPIRRGVGITLDKEFWMPESGEAEFQLQFPPIPENVTSLDFSEGDFDGAYKIWGIQLDKDAFYKQKLPKEAVVHKINKKAILPTPKLVYGTATLKGKILDYQKEMIKQVKMHIESPALNIHNEQNIIKIKEDGTFLAEVKVASVTSVALEFPFGWIECLIAPNEETSLIINTK
;
A
#
# COMPACT_ATOMS: atom_id res chain seq x y z
N TRP A 1 -21.62 -4.10 3.09
CA TRP A 1 -21.79 -3.76 4.53
C TRP A 1 -20.50 -3.25 5.14
N ILE A 2 -20.61 -2.53 6.26
CA ILE A 2 -19.48 -2.02 7.07
C ILE A 2 -19.61 -2.63 8.47
N LYS A 3 -18.47 -2.96 9.09
CA LYS A 3 -18.41 -3.42 10.48
C LYS A 3 -17.21 -2.74 11.14
N ILE A 4 -17.45 -2.05 12.24
CA ILE A 4 -16.39 -1.42 13.04
C ILE A 4 -16.25 -2.25 14.32
N ALA A 5 -15.04 -2.75 14.56
CA ALA A 5 -14.76 -3.61 15.72
C ALA A 5 -14.60 -2.79 17.01
N THR A 6 -15.01 -3.37 18.16
CA THR A 6 -14.75 -2.79 19.49
C THR A 6 -13.24 -2.71 19.81
N GLY A 7 -12.41 -3.50 19.11
CA GLY A 7 -10.95 -3.44 19.21
C GLY A 7 -10.30 -2.31 18.41
N SER A 8 -11.07 -1.45 17.76
CA SER A 8 -10.55 -0.32 16.99
C SER A 8 -9.88 0.72 17.88
N PHE A 9 -8.82 1.34 17.39
CA PHE A 9 -8.10 2.38 18.11
C PHE A 9 -7.50 3.43 17.17
N LEU A 10 -7.20 4.60 17.73
CA LEU A 10 -6.30 5.58 17.14
C LEU A 10 -4.92 5.44 17.78
N LYS A 11 -3.87 5.67 17.01
CA LYS A 11 -2.48 5.76 17.48
C LYS A 11 -1.94 7.13 17.07
N ASP A 12 -1.37 7.87 18.01
CA ASP A 12 -0.80 9.18 17.71
C ASP A 12 0.67 9.09 17.25
N ASN A 13 1.21 10.23 16.80
CA ASN A 13 2.61 10.34 16.36
C ASN A 13 3.64 10.11 17.48
N ASN A 14 3.21 9.97 18.74
CA ASN A 14 4.06 9.61 19.88
C ASN A 14 3.92 8.13 20.27
N GLY A 15 3.03 7.38 19.57
CA GLY A 15 2.77 5.96 19.81
C GLY A 15 1.71 5.68 20.86
N MET A 16 1.03 6.71 21.43
CA MET A 16 -0.07 6.52 22.37
C MET A 16 -1.31 5.97 21.68
N LEU A 17 -1.98 5.02 22.31
CA LEU A 17 -3.19 4.38 21.80
C LEU A 17 -4.44 4.97 22.47
N TYR A 18 -5.46 5.26 21.66
CA TYR A 18 -6.77 5.75 22.05
C TYR A 18 -7.83 4.74 21.58
N PRO A 19 -8.26 3.80 22.46
CA PRO A 19 -9.26 2.80 22.08
C PRO A 19 -10.62 3.46 21.82
N ILE A 20 -11.38 2.89 20.86
CA ILE A 20 -12.72 3.36 20.55
C ILE A 20 -13.64 3.26 21.77
N ARG A 21 -14.48 4.25 21.99
CA ARG A 21 -15.49 4.26 23.08
C ARG A 21 -16.85 3.82 22.59
N ARG A 22 -17.30 4.38 21.47
CA ARG A 22 -18.61 4.06 20.87
C ARG A 22 -18.73 4.55 19.43
N GLY A 23 -19.69 3.98 18.70
CA GLY A 23 -20.20 4.54 17.45
C GLY A 23 -21.51 5.32 17.68
N VAL A 24 -21.75 6.33 16.85
CA VAL A 24 -23.03 7.04 16.74
C VAL A 24 -23.47 6.89 15.28
N GLY A 25 -24.67 6.39 15.04
CA GLY A 25 -25.13 6.00 13.71
C GLY A 25 -24.66 4.62 13.24
N ILE A 26 -23.77 3.98 14.00
CA ILE A 26 -23.29 2.61 13.76
C ILE A 26 -23.10 1.88 15.10
N THR A 27 -23.44 0.59 15.14
CA THR A 27 -23.21 -0.25 16.32
C THR A 27 -21.92 -1.04 16.14
N LEU A 28 -20.99 -0.94 17.10
CA LEU A 28 -19.75 -1.71 17.07
C LEU A 28 -20.01 -3.22 17.05
N ASP A 29 -19.15 -3.96 16.37
CA ASP A 29 -19.21 -5.41 16.15
C ASP A 29 -20.44 -5.93 15.40
N LYS A 30 -21.32 -5.04 14.93
CA LYS A 30 -22.49 -5.42 14.12
C LYS A 30 -22.30 -4.98 12.68
N GLU A 31 -22.87 -5.76 11.76
CA GLU A 31 -22.92 -5.39 10.35
C GLU A 31 -23.86 -4.19 10.17
N PHE A 32 -23.36 -3.16 9.53
CA PHE A 32 -24.11 -2.01 9.06
C PHE A 32 -24.29 -2.15 7.55
N TRP A 33 -25.51 -2.41 7.12
CA TRP A 33 -25.84 -2.54 5.70
C TRP A 33 -26.03 -1.16 5.07
N MET A 34 -25.33 -0.93 3.97
CA MET A 34 -25.42 0.33 3.23
C MET A 34 -26.83 0.53 2.71
N PRO A 35 -27.39 1.75 2.82
CA PRO A 35 -28.68 2.08 2.21
C PRO A 35 -28.57 2.07 0.67
N GLU A 36 -29.70 2.08 -0.03
CA GLU A 36 -29.74 2.09 -1.51
C GLU A 36 -29.00 3.29 -2.13
N SER A 37 -28.87 4.40 -1.42
CA SER A 37 -28.09 5.57 -1.85
C SER A 37 -26.59 5.28 -2.01
N GLY A 38 -26.09 4.21 -1.36
CA GLY A 38 -24.66 3.92 -1.32
C GLY A 38 -23.86 4.81 -0.38
N GLU A 39 -24.50 5.75 0.33
CA GLU A 39 -23.87 6.71 1.23
C GLU A 39 -24.39 6.51 2.66
N ALA A 40 -23.47 6.60 3.64
CA ALA A 40 -23.83 6.56 5.05
C ALA A 40 -22.86 7.41 5.87
N GLU A 41 -23.38 8.13 6.84
CA GLU A 41 -22.61 8.92 7.80
C GLU A 41 -22.73 8.33 9.19
N PHE A 42 -21.61 8.20 9.87
CA PHE A 42 -21.54 7.79 11.27
C PHE A 42 -20.34 8.44 11.96
N GLN A 43 -20.36 8.49 13.27
CA GLN A 43 -19.28 9.04 14.08
C GLN A 43 -18.67 7.94 14.96
N LEU A 44 -17.36 7.92 15.05
CA LEU A 44 -16.61 7.07 15.98
C LEU A 44 -16.03 7.98 17.09
N GLN A 45 -16.30 7.65 18.33
CA GLN A 45 -15.85 8.43 19.46
C GLN A 45 -14.69 7.76 20.19
N PHE A 46 -13.63 8.53 20.40
CA PHE A 46 -12.41 8.15 21.07
C PHE A 46 -12.18 8.99 22.33
N PRO A 47 -11.23 8.63 23.22
CA PRO A 47 -10.80 9.53 24.30
C PRO A 47 -10.30 10.86 23.75
N PRO A 48 -10.29 11.91 24.60
CA PRO A 48 -9.68 13.20 24.23
C PRO A 48 -8.23 13.02 23.82
N ILE A 49 -7.84 13.69 22.74
CA ILE A 49 -6.49 13.69 22.18
C ILE A 49 -5.80 14.97 22.63
N PRO A 50 -4.55 14.92 23.14
CA PRO A 50 -3.78 16.09 23.52
C PRO A 50 -3.56 17.07 22.35
N GLU A 51 -3.56 18.38 22.61
CA GLU A 51 -3.40 19.41 21.58
C GLU A 51 -2.05 19.38 20.84
N ASN A 52 -1.03 18.76 21.44
CA ASN A 52 0.29 18.60 20.82
C ASN A 52 0.38 17.43 19.83
N VAL A 53 -0.68 16.67 19.65
CA VAL A 53 -0.76 15.60 18.65
C VAL A 53 -1.06 16.22 17.30
N THR A 54 -0.26 15.90 16.29
CA THR A 54 -0.37 16.44 14.93
C THR A 54 -0.95 15.47 13.93
N SER A 55 -0.78 14.17 14.17
CA SER A 55 -1.31 13.13 13.29
C SER A 55 -1.73 11.89 14.06
N LEU A 56 -2.64 11.13 13.46
CA LEU A 56 -3.20 9.90 13.98
C LEU A 56 -3.19 8.82 12.92
N ASP A 57 -3.06 7.59 13.36
CA ASP A 57 -3.36 6.40 12.58
C ASP A 57 -4.60 5.71 13.16
N PHE A 58 -5.51 5.25 12.32
CA PHE A 58 -6.66 4.44 12.73
C PHE A 58 -6.39 2.97 12.41
N SER A 59 -6.76 2.07 13.32
CA SER A 59 -6.75 0.63 13.08
C SER A 59 -7.99 -0.04 13.65
N GLU A 60 -8.58 -0.97 12.92
CA GLU A 60 -9.71 -1.79 13.41
C GLU A 60 -9.30 -2.90 14.39
N GLY A 61 -8.01 -3.08 14.61
CA GLY A 61 -7.47 -4.06 15.54
C GLY A 61 -5.98 -4.29 15.32
N ASP A 62 -5.37 -5.12 16.18
CA ASP A 62 -3.95 -5.48 16.12
C ASP A 62 -3.79 -6.90 15.51
N PHE A 63 -4.30 -7.07 14.29
CA PHE A 63 -4.17 -8.34 13.54
C PHE A 63 -3.84 -8.07 12.06
N ASP A 64 -3.21 -9.07 11.43
CA ASP A 64 -2.93 -9.01 10.00
C ASP A 64 -4.26 -8.98 9.21
N GLY A 65 -4.43 -7.97 8.34
CA GLY A 65 -5.65 -7.75 7.58
C GLY A 65 -6.67 -6.81 8.23
N ALA A 66 -6.39 -6.26 9.43
CA ALA A 66 -7.20 -5.17 9.99
C ALA A 66 -7.20 -3.97 9.03
N TYR A 67 -8.37 -3.35 8.85
CA TYR A 67 -8.46 -2.11 8.09
C TYR A 67 -7.72 -0.99 8.82
N LYS A 68 -6.88 -0.24 8.10
CA LYS A 68 -6.02 0.80 8.66
C LYS A 68 -6.06 2.05 7.80
N ILE A 69 -6.08 3.21 8.45
CA ILE A 69 -5.93 4.52 7.81
C ILE A 69 -4.72 5.19 8.46
N TRP A 70 -3.72 5.51 7.66
CA TRP A 70 -2.47 6.07 8.13
C TRP A 70 -2.38 7.57 7.87
N GLY A 71 -1.77 8.30 8.81
CA GLY A 71 -1.40 9.69 8.64
C GLY A 71 -2.56 10.68 8.58
N ILE A 72 -3.63 10.44 9.34
CA ILE A 72 -4.74 11.40 9.51
C ILE A 72 -4.16 12.68 10.13
N GLN A 73 -4.17 13.78 9.38
CA GLN A 73 -3.68 15.07 9.86
C GLN A 73 -4.77 15.77 10.67
N LEU A 74 -4.41 16.30 11.84
CA LEU A 74 -5.31 17.05 12.71
C LEU A 74 -5.32 18.55 12.41
N ASP A 75 -4.26 19.05 11.79
CA ASP A 75 -4.21 20.43 11.29
C ASP A 75 -4.89 20.50 9.91
N LYS A 76 -5.90 21.32 9.76
CA LYS A 76 -6.65 21.52 8.50
C LYS A 76 -5.80 22.12 7.38
N ASP A 77 -4.73 22.81 7.74
CA ASP A 77 -3.83 23.48 6.80
C ASP A 77 -2.56 22.65 6.52
N ALA A 78 -2.38 21.51 7.22
CA ALA A 78 -1.26 20.62 7.02
C ALA A 78 -1.46 19.79 5.75
N PHE A 79 -0.93 20.26 4.65
CA PHE A 79 -0.74 19.41 3.48
C PHE A 79 0.53 18.59 3.65
N TYR A 80 0.37 17.26 3.74
CA TYR A 80 1.52 16.36 3.72
C TYR A 80 2.23 16.46 2.37
N LYS A 81 3.36 17.17 2.35
CA LYS A 81 4.25 17.22 1.19
C LYS A 81 5.33 16.16 1.36
N GLN A 82 5.11 15.00 0.80
CA GLN A 82 6.14 13.99 0.78
C GLN A 82 7.34 14.46 -0.06
N LYS A 83 8.53 14.44 0.54
CA LYS A 83 9.76 14.68 -0.18
C LYS A 83 10.14 13.38 -0.88
N LEU A 84 10.08 13.38 -2.20
CA LEU A 84 10.64 12.28 -2.97
C LEU A 84 12.13 12.14 -2.63
N PRO A 85 12.62 10.90 -2.40
CA PRO A 85 14.04 10.67 -2.24
C PRO A 85 14.79 11.11 -3.49
N LYS A 86 16.07 11.49 -3.33
CA LYS A 86 16.90 11.99 -4.45
C LYS A 86 17.02 11.00 -5.60
N GLU A 87 16.88 9.72 -5.30
CA GLU A 87 16.93 8.60 -6.24
C GLU A 87 15.64 8.44 -7.06
N ALA A 88 14.55 9.11 -6.67
CA ALA A 88 13.30 9.09 -7.41
C ALA A 88 13.44 9.90 -8.69
N VAL A 89 13.71 9.23 -9.78
CA VAL A 89 13.77 9.86 -11.11
C VAL A 89 12.39 9.80 -11.75
N VAL A 90 11.77 10.96 -11.90
CA VAL A 90 10.51 11.05 -12.66
C VAL A 90 10.85 11.12 -14.15
N HIS A 91 10.68 10.02 -14.85
CA HIS A 91 10.88 9.99 -16.30
C HIS A 91 9.74 10.71 -17.02
N LYS A 92 10.07 11.68 -17.87
CA LYS A 92 9.09 12.29 -18.76
C LYS A 92 8.75 11.29 -19.88
N ILE A 93 7.49 10.94 -20.00
CA ILE A 93 7.02 10.06 -21.07
C ILE A 93 7.22 10.77 -22.42
N ASN A 94 8.04 10.18 -23.29
CA ASN A 94 8.15 10.63 -24.68
C ASN A 94 7.03 9.99 -25.49
N LYS A 95 5.93 10.72 -25.69
CA LYS A 95 4.77 10.24 -26.47
C LYS A 95 5.08 9.93 -27.94
N LYS A 96 6.24 10.35 -28.45
CA LYS A 96 6.69 10.09 -29.83
C LYS A 96 7.71 8.94 -29.92
N ALA A 97 8.06 8.32 -28.79
CA ALA A 97 8.96 7.19 -28.79
C ALA A 97 8.32 6.00 -29.50
N ILE A 98 9.04 5.43 -30.44
CA ILE A 98 8.67 4.16 -31.08
C ILE A 98 9.18 3.04 -30.16
N LEU A 99 8.30 2.15 -29.75
CA LEU A 99 8.72 0.98 -28.98
C LEU A 99 9.65 0.10 -29.83
N PRO A 100 10.76 -0.38 -29.26
CA PRO A 100 11.66 -1.28 -29.98
C PRO A 100 10.92 -2.59 -30.33
N THR A 101 11.34 -3.24 -31.39
CA THR A 101 10.82 -4.56 -31.75
C THR A 101 11.05 -5.54 -30.57
N PRO A 102 10.01 -6.22 -30.10
CA PRO A 102 10.15 -7.19 -29.02
C PRO A 102 11.18 -8.28 -29.37
N LYS A 103 12.09 -8.55 -28.45
CA LYS A 103 13.07 -9.64 -28.59
C LYS A 103 12.83 -10.64 -27.46
N LEU A 104 12.88 -11.93 -27.79
CA LEU A 104 12.90 -13.00 -26.79
C LEU A 104 14.35 -13.13 -26.28
N VAL A 105 14.56 -12.80 -25.04
CA VAL A 105 15.85 -12.90 -24.34
C VAL A 105 15.58 -13.50 -22.96
N TYR A 106 16.04 -14.71 -22.73
CA TYR A 106 15.92 -15.32 -21.41
C TYR A 106 16.93 -14.73 -20.44
N GLY A 107 16.47 -14.28 -19.27
CA GLY A 107 17.35 -13.68 -18.27
C GLY A 107 16.65 -13.46 -16.94
N THR A 108 17.39 -12.91 -15.98
CA THR A 108 16.87 -12.53 -14.67
C THR A 108 16.50 -11.05 -14.69
N ALA A 109 15.23 -10.75 -14.42
CA ALA A 109 14.78 -9.40 -14.11
C ALA A 109 14.90 -9.16 -12.62
N THR A 110 15.34 -7.97 -12.22
CA THR A 110 15.45 -7.55 -10.82
C THR A 110 14.46 -6.43 -10.56
N LEU A 111 13.54 -6.65 -9.61
CA LEU A 111 12.60 -5.64 -9.15
C LEU A 111 12.98 -5.18 -7.75
N LYS A 112 13.31 -3.90 -7.61
CA LYS A 112 13.58 -3.25 -6.34
C LYS A 112 12.46 -2.30 -5.99
N GLY A 113 12.03 -2.28 -4.75
CA GLY A 113 11.03 -1.35 -4.27
C GLY A 113 11.40 -0.71 -2.94
N LYS A 114 10.90 0.50 -2.73
CA LYS A 114 10.96 1.20 -1.45
C LYS A 114 9.62 1.84 -1.16
N ILE A 115 9.05 1.50 -0.01
CA ILE A 115 7.85 2.13 0.52
C ILE A 115 8.28 3.33 1.34
N LEU A 116 7.77 4.50 0.99
CA LEU A 116 8.08 5.72 1.73
C LEU A 116 7.30 5.75 3.04
N ASP A 117 7.94 6.28 4.09
CA ASP A 117 7.38 6.36 5.44
C ASP A 117 6.86 5.00 5.97
N TYR A 118 7.52 3.91 5.55
CA TYR A 118 7.18 2.56 5.94
C TYR A 118 7.22 2.38 7.46
N GLN A 119 6.18 1.76 7.98
CA GLN A 119 6.11 1.26 9.35
C GLN A 119 5.90 -0.26 9.28
N LYS A 120 6.65 -1.01 10.08
CA LYS A 120 6.63 -2.49 10.04
C LYS A 120 5.26 -3.12 10.37
N GLU A 121 4.38 -2.33 10.99
CA GLU A 121 2.98 -2.67 11.27
C GLU A 121 2.08 -2.57 10.04
N MET A 122 2.51 -1.91 8.95
CA MET A 122 1.72 -1.75 7.74
C MET A 122 1.57 -3.07 7.00
N ILE A 123 2.69 -3.62 6.56
CA ILE A 123 2.79 -4.91 5.85
C ILE A 123 4.18 -5.50 6.04
N LYS A 124 4.30 -6.82 6.06
CA LYS A 124 5.60 -7.53 6.16
C LYS A 124 6.03 -8.16 4.86
N GLN A 125 5.10 -8.32 3.94
CA GLN A 125 5.31 -8.96 2.65
C GLN A 125 4.35 -8.42 1.60
N VAL A 126 4.74 -8.52 0.34
CA VAL A 126 3.92 -8.23 -0.82
C VAL A 126 3.85 -9.47 -1.70
N LYS A 127 2.71 -9.72 -2.31
CA LYS A 127 2.58 -10.76 -3.32
C LYS A 127 2.84 -10.16 -4.69
N MET A 128 3.69 -10.80 -5.46
CA MET A 128 3.93 -10.44 -6.85
C MET A 128 3.32 -11.52 -7.75
N HIS A 129 2.41 -11.10 -8.60
CA HIS A 129 1.77 -11.93 -9.61
C HIS A 129 2.49 -11.74 -10.94
N ILE A 130 2.87 -12.85 -11.55
CA ILE A 130 3.60 -12.88 -12.81
C ILE A 130 2.80 -13.66 -13.83
N GLU A 131 2.68 -13.09 -15.01
CA GLU A 131 2.11 -13.74 -16.16
C GLU A 131 3.09 -13.66 -17.33
N SER A 132 3.62 -14.79 -17.75
CA SER A 132 4.57 -14.88 -18.88
C SER A 132 4.18 -16.00 -19.84
N PRO A 133 3.34 -15.71 -20.84
CA PRO A 133 2.96 -16.69 -21.85
C PRO A 133 4.16 -17.31 -22.56
N ALA A 134 5.23 -16.56 -22.76
CA ALA A 134 6.46 -17.04 -23.40
C ALA A 134 7.18 -18.16 -22.61
N LEU A 135 6.95 -18.24 -21.30
CA LEU A 135 7.49 -19.27 -20.41
C LEU A 135 6.40 -20.24 -19.91
N ASN A 136 5.19 -20.15 -20.45
CA ASN A 136 4.03 -20.91 -19.98
C ASN A 136 3.74 -20.71 -18.48
N ILE A 137 4.03 -19.52 -17.97
CA ILE A 137 3.72 -19.12 -16.60
C ILE A 137 2.36 -18.45 -16.59
N HIS A 138 1.41 -19.02 -15.86
CA HIS A 138 0.07 -18.48 -15.68
C HIS A 138 -0.15 -18.20 -14.20
N ASN A 139 -0.25 -16.90 -13.86
CA ASN A 139 -0.54 -16.42 -12.51
C ASN A 139 0.35 -17.02 -11.40
N GLU A 140 1.66 -17.08 -11.67
CA GLU A 140 2.61 -17.46 -10.63
C GLU A 140 2.66 -16.38 -9.54
N GLN A 141 2.56 -16.81 -8.29
CA GLN A 141 2.60 -15.90 -7.14
C GLN A 141 3.91 -16.06 -6.40
N ASN A 142 4.64 -14.97 -6.24
CA ASN A 142 5.85 -14.89 -5.44
C ASN A 142 5.63 -14.00 -4.23
N ILE A 143 6.03 -14.47 -3.05
CA ILE A 143 5.96 -13.68 -1.82
C ILE A 143 7.30 -12.99 -1.60
N ILE A 144 7.27 -11.67 -1.58
CA ILE A 144 8.44 -10.83 -1.39
C ILE A 144 8.40 -10.24 0.03
N LYS A 145 9.44 -10.49 0.81
CA LYS A 145 9.57 -9.92 2.17
C LYS A 145 9.99 -8.46 2.09
N ILE A 146 9.37 -7.63 2.90
CA ILE A 146 9.74 -6.22 3.07
C ILE A 146 10.69 -6.14 4.27
N LYS A 147 11.80 -5.42 4.10
CA LYS A 147 12.77 -5.15 5.15
C LYS A 147 12.28 -4.06 6.11
N GLU A 148 12.92 -3.93 7.26
CA GLU A 148 12.56 -2.93 8.27
C GLU A 148 12.63 -1.47 7.79
N ASP A 149 13.46 -1.21 6.79
CA ASP A 149 13.60 0.10 6.12
C ASP A 149 12.59 0.35 5.01
N GLY A 150 11.62 -0.56 4.81
CA GLY A 150 10.60 -0.49 3.77
C GLY A 150 11.09 -0.91 2.38
N THR A 151 12.32 -1.40 2.24
CA THR A 151 12.83 -1.88 0.96
C THR A 151 12.47 -3.35 0.72
N PHE A 152 12.33 -3.71 -0.56
CA PHE A 152 12.16 -5.10 -0.99
C PHE A 152 12.89 -5.37 -2.31
N LEU A 153 13.16 -6.65 -2.55
CA LEU A 153 13.85 -7.13 -3.75
C LEU A 153 13.21 -8.43 -4.22
N ALA A 154 12.98 -8.52 -5.51
CA ALA A 154 12.61 -9.76 -6.18
C ALA A 154 13.48 -9.99 -7.41
N GLU A 155 13.83 -11.25 -7.66
CA GLU A 155 14.50 -11.71 -8.86
C GLU A 155 13.63 -12.75 -9.56
N VAL A 156 13.37 -12.53 -10.84
CA VAL A 156 12.43 -13.35 -11.62
C VAL A 156 13.06 -13.70 -12.96
N LYS A 157 12.89 -14.96 -13.39
CA LYS A 157 13.29 -15.39 -14.73
C LYS A 157 12.20 -15.02 -15.74
N VAL A 158 12.57 -14.27 -16.74
CA VAL A 158 11.67 -13.82 -17.81
C VAL A 158 12.33 -13.99 -19.18
N ALA A 159 11.51 -14.12 -20.22
CA ALA A 159 12.00 -14.29 -21.60
C ALA A 159 11.70 -13.07 -22.49
N SER A 160 11.03 -12.07 -21.96
CA SER A 160 10.71 -10.81 -22.64
C SER A 160 10.35 -9.75 -21.58
N VAL A 161 10.04 -8.56 -22.03
CA VAL A 161 9.37 -7.55 -21.17
C VAL A 161 8.06 -8.17 -20.67
N THR A 162 7.90 -8.23 -19.37
CA THR A 162 6.80 -8.93 -18.69
C THR A 162 6.10 -7.96 -17.73
N SER A 163 4.78 -7.94 -17.76
CA SER A 163 3.98 -7.22 -16.75
C SER A 163 3.94 -8.03 -15.46
N VAL A 164 4.12 -7.36 -14.35
CA VAL A 164 3.94 -7.93 -13.01
C VAL A 164 3.02 -7.03 -12.20
N ALA A 165 2.20 -7.65 -11.36
CA ALA A 165 1.31 -6.95 -10.46
C ALA A 165 1.71 -7.22 -9.01
N LEU A 166 1.93 -6.17 -8.24
CA LEU A 166 2.21 -6.22 -6.81
C LEU A 166 0.91 -6.00 -6.04
N GLU A 167 0.51 -6.98 -5.25
CA GLU A 167 -0.69 -6.95 -4.41
C GLU A 167 -0.34 -6.43 -3.02
N PHE A 168 -0.86 -5.25 -2.70
CA PHE A 168 -0.78 -4.62 -1.38
C PHE A 168 -2.16 -4.57 -0.73
N PRO A 169 -2.28 -4.46 0.60
CA PRO A 169 -3.56 -4.27 1.28
C PRO A 169 -4.35 -3.03 0.83
N PHE A 170 -3.63 -2.02 0.32
CA PHE A 170 -4.21 -0.77 -0.18
C PHE A 170 -4.45 -0.74 -1.69
N GLY A 171 -4.15 -1.81 -2.43
CA GLY A 171 -4.40 -1.92 -3.86
C GLY A 171 -3.30 -2.62 -4.64
N TRP A 172 -3.38 -2.55 -5.96
CA TRP A 172 -2.48 -3.19 -6.89
C TRP A 172 -1.59 -2.16 -7.58
N ILE A 173 -0.32 -2.51 -7.75
CA ILE A 173 0.65 -1.70 -8.51
C ILE A 173 1.18 -2.57 -9.63
N GLU A 174 0.97 -2.14 -10.87
CA GLU A 174 1.50 -2.82 -12.05
C GLU A 174 2.79 -2.15 -12.52
N CYS A 175 3.75 -2.96 -12.92
CA CYS A 175 4.98 -2.49 -13.53
C CYS A 175 5.51 -3.49 -14.57
N LEU A 176 6.46 -3.04 -15.36
CA LEU A 176 7.15 -3.86 -16.34
C LEU A 176 8.53 -4.23 -15.82
N ILE A 177 8.89 -5.49 -16.01
CA ILE A 177 10.26 -6.00 -15.78
C ILE A 177 10.82 -6.56 -17.08
N ALA A 178 12.14 -6.51 -17.25
CA ALA A 178 12.79 -7.00 -18.46
C ALA A 178 13.98 -7.90 -18.12
N PRO A 179 14.32 -8.87 -19.00
CA PRO A 179 15.45 -9.76 -18.79
C PRO A 179 16.77 -8.99 -18.65
N ASN A 180 17.55 -9.33 -17.63
CA ASN A 180 18.85 -8.73 -17.32
C ASN A 180 18.81 -7.23 -17.02
N GLU A 181 17.64 -6.70 -16.65
CA GLU A 181 17.45 -5.30 -16.28
C GLU A 181 16.93 -5.19 -14.83
N GLU A 182 17.14 -4.00 -14.27
CA GLU A 182 16.63 -3.62 -12.95
C GLU A 182 15.50 -2.60 -13.10
N THR A 183 14.35 -2.92 -12.51
CA THR A 183 13.21 -1.99 -12.35
C THR A 183 13.17 -1.51 -10.91
N SER A 184 13.15 -0.21 -10.70
CA SER A 184 13.05 0.39 -9.36
C SER A 184 11.73 1.10 -9.17
N LEU A 185 11.07 0.83 -8.05
CA LEU A 185 9.80 1.43 -7.65
C LEU A 185 9.96 2.24 -6.36
N ILE A 186 9.34 3.41 -6.33
CA ILE A 186 9.15 4.16 -5.09
C ILE A 186 7.64 4.27 -4.88
N ILE A 187 7.18 3.73 -3.76
CA ILE A 187 5.77 3.59 -3.45
C ILE A 187 5.42 4.60 -2.37
N ASN A 188 4.48 5.47 -2.70
CA ASN A 188 3.86 6.37 -1.75
C ASN A 188 2.54 5.78 -1.29
N THR A 189 2.37 5.59 0.01
CA THR A 189 1.17 5.02 0.64
C THR A 189 0.23 6.06 1.24
N LYS A 190 0.55 7.34 1.05
CA LYS A 190 -0.23 8.47 1.58
C LYS A 190 -0.81 9.33 0.47
#